data_ef4466c6ebbbcf92edf56dc57492b05d
#
_entry.id   ef4466c6ebbbcf92edf56dc57492b05d
#
_cell.length_a   1.000
_cell.length_b   1.000
_cell.length_c   1.000
_cell.angle_alpha   90.00
_cell.angle_beta   90.00
_cell.angle_gamma   90.00
#
_symmetry.space_group_name_H-M   'P 1'
#
loop_
_entity.id
_entity.type
_entity.pdbx_description
1 polymer ?
#
loop_
_entity_poly.entity_id
_entity_poly.type
_entity_poly.pdbx_seq_one_letter_code
_entity_poly.pdbx_strand_id
1 'polypeptide(L)'
;MAVIEYEGTDISAQVAVSRCVWDAREEGRVPRLSLRFDDAQGLWDSWAAKPGDRIAVAAEGAAATGTMYVKRISPIAGGYEIEADALPVPDTPAVREWRQTTFKVVAGELAAVLGLRAVFHGCEDMPFAYVRQDAQGALPVLAKLCMLAGCTFDVYDGTAHVCARDWAASQESTGTLEVAASSEYEYRTQRAYTLCTINQTAIAGTRAGIVASYGEAGFELAAKLDETIGMLGTSEMKRACAGMLACANARRSGGYVKSDSLSPYSPGSVCTVECAKAPSLSGLAIVTRVRNDFENKTSKTWWRKIA
;
A
#
# COMPACT_ATOMS: atom_id res chain seq x y z
N MET A 1 -25.28 2.60 8.88
CA MET A 1 -25.49 2.36 7.45
C MET A 1 -24.29 2.97 6.73
N ALA A 2 -23.75 2.35 5.69
CA ALA A 2 -22.70 2.99 4.92
C ALA A 2 -23.29 4.13 4.08
N VAL A 3 -22.57 5.25 4.01
CA VAL A 3 -22.84 6.36 3.12
C VAL A 3 -22.02 6.14 1.85
N ILE A 4 -22.69 6.16 0.70
CA ILE A 4 -22.06 6.02 -0.61
C ILE A 4 -22.24 7.32 -1.37
N GLU A 5 -21.15 7.99 -1.65
CA GLU A 5 -21.12 9.20 -2.46
C GLU A 5 -20.69 8.87 -3.88
N TYR A 6 -21.44 9.31 -4.88
CA TYR A 6 -21.10 9.21 -6.29
C TYR A 6 -21.09 10.60 -6.91
N GLU A 7 -19.95 11.00 -7.50
CA GLU A 7 -19.71 12.35 -7.99
C GLU A 7 -20.09 13.46 -6.98
N GLY A 8 -19.83 13.21 -5.68
CA GLY A 8 -20.14 14.14 -4.58
C GLY A 8 -21.60 14.17 -4.15
N THR A 9 -22.45 13.28 -4.67
CA THR A 9 -23.85 13.14 -4.28
C THR A 9 -24.03 11.88 -3.46
N ASP A 10 -24.65 12.00 -2.27
CA ASP A 10 -25.06 10.83 -1.47
C ASP A 10 -26.19 10.08 -2.17
N ILE A 11 -25.90 8.85 -2.56
CA ILE A 11 -26.85 7.96 -3.25
C ILE A 11 -27.34 6.82 -2.35
N SER A 12 -26.94 6.76 -1.09
CA SER A 12 -27.19 5.64 -0.18
C SER A 12 -28.66 5.25 -0.06
N ALA A 13 -29.54 6.24 -0.08
CA ALA A 13 -30.98 6.02 0.00
C ALA A 13 -31.63 5.63 -1.34
N GLN A 14 -30.90 5.74 -2.45
CA GLN A 14 -31.40 5.53 -3.80
C GLN A 14 -31.01 4.18 -4.38
N VAL A 15 -30.07 3.48 -3.73
CA VAL A 15 -29.50 2.22 -4.22
C VAL A 15 -29.71 1.08 -3.23
N ALA A 16 -30.00 -0.10 -3.74
CA ALA A 16 -29.98 -1.33 -2.97
C ALA A 16 -28.63 -2.00 -3.14
N VAL A 17 -27.79 -1.90 -2.11
CA VAL A 17 -26.42 -2.46 -2.12
C VAL A 17 -26.47 -3.92 -1.74
N SER A 18 -25.94 -4.81 -2.58
CA SER A 18 -25.80 -6.24 -2.27
C SER A 18 -24.35 -6.65 -2.01
N ARG A 19 -23.39 -5.77 -2.31
CA ARG A 19 -21.97 -5.93 -1.96
C ARG A 19 -21.29 -4.58 -1.89
N CYS A 20 -20.49 -4.37 -0.83
CA CYS A 20 -19.65 -3.19 -0.69
C CYS A 20 -18.37 -3.58 0.06
N VAL A 21 -17.28 -3.82 -0.67
CA VAL A 21 -16.02 -4.31 -0.10
C VAL A 21 -14.88 -3.37 -0.47
N TRP A 22 -14.22 -2.83 0.54
CA TRP A 22 -12.99 -2.06 0.42
C TRP A 22 -11.79 -2.89 0.86
N ASP A 23 -10.73 -2.94 0.05
CA ASP A 23 -9.47 -3.63 0.33
C ASP A 23 -8.32 -2.65 0.14
N ALA A 24 -7.74 -2.18 1.22
CA ALA A 24 -6.61 -1.27 1.23
C ALA A 24 -5.37 -1.95 1.82
N ARG A 25 -4.19 -1.65 1.23
CA ARG A 25 -2.92 -2.27 1.63
C ARG A 25 -1.79 -1.26 1.52
N GLU A 26 -0.81 -1.33 2.45
CA GLU A 26 0.48 -0.67 2.26
C GLU A 26 1.32 -1.38 1.19
N GLU A 27 2.46 -0.80 0.86
CA GLU A 27 3.52 -1.40 0.03
C GLU A 27 3.17 -1.52 -1.47
N GLY A 28 2.73 -0.40 -2.05
CA GLY A 28 2.63 -0.26 -3.49
C GLY A 28 1.43 -0.93 -4.12
N ARG A 29 0.45 -1.26 -3.32
CA ARG A 29 -0.84 -1.72 -3.82
C ARG A 29 -1.89 -0.65 -3.56
N VAL A 30 -2.55 -0.26 -4.63
CA VAL A 30 -3.61 0.73 -4.59
C VAL A 30 -4.85 0.15 -3.90
N PRO A 31 -5.50 0.90 -3.00
CA PRO A 31 -6.80 0.53 -2.44
C PRO A 31 -7.83 0.26 -3.54
N ARG A 32 -8.68 -0.73 -3.32
CA ARG A 32 -9.74 -1.13 -4.25
C ARG A 32 -11.08 -1.18 -3.56
N LEU A 33 -12.11 -0.75 -4.28
CA LEU A 33 -13.50 -0.80 -3.88
C LEU A 33 -14.28 -1.64 -4.90
N SER A 34 -15.06 -2.60 -4.41
CA SER A 34 -15.97 -3.40 -5.21
C SER A 34 -17.38 -3.20 -4.68
N LEU A 35 -18.26 -2.70 -5.52
CA LEU A 35 -19.67 -2.44 -5.24
C LEU A 35 -20.52 -3.27 -6.16
N ARG A 36 -21.64 -3.77 -5.62
CA ARG A 36 -22.73 -4.36 -6.41
C ARG A 36 -24.04 -3.81 -5.91
N PHE A 37 -24.83 -3.37 -6.85
CA PHE A 37 -26.17 -2.83 -6.63
C PHE A 37 -27.20 -3.74 -7.28
N ASP A 38 -28.34 -3.93 -6.64
CA ASP A 38 -29.49 -4.53 -7.27
C ASP A 38 -30.13 -3.50 -8.20
N ASP A 39 -30.33 -3.86 -9.45
CA ASP A 39 -30.85 -2.97 -10.50
C ASP A 39 -31.86 -3.70 -11.40
N ALA A 40 -32.85 -4.32 -10.77
CA ALA A 40 -33.89 -5.05 -11.48
C ALA A 40 -34.71 -4.18 -12.45
N GLN A 41 -34.70 -2.86 -12.25
CA GLN A 41 -35.41 -1.89 -13.06
C GLN A 41 -34.54 -1.21 -14.14
N GLY A 42 -33.23 -1.46 -14.17
CA GLY A 42 -32.30 -0.86 -15.12
C GLY A 42 -32.08 0.64 -14.92
N LEU A 43 -32.21 1.15 -13.70
CA LEU A 43 -32.10 2.59 -13.40
C LEU A 43 -30.67 3.12 -13.52
N TRP A 44 -29.67 2.26 -13.33
CA TRP A 44 -28.25 2.64 -13.38
C TRP A 44 -27.81 3.12 -14.76
N ASP A 45 -28.41 2.63 -15.82
CA ASP A 45 -28.12 3.09 -17.17
C ASP A 45 -28.49 4.58 -17.34
N SER A 46 -29.55 5.03 -16.66
CA SER A 46 -29.96 6.44 -16.66
C SER A 46 -28.97 7.39 -15.96
N TRP A 47 -28.12 6.88 -15.09
CA TRP A 47 -27.09 7.66 -14.38
C TRP A 47 -25.84 7.89 -15.22
N ALA A 48 -25.74 7.22 -16.38
CA ALA A 48 -24.61 7.33 -17.30
C ALA A 48 -23.24 7.19 -16.62
N ALA A 49 -23.15 6.29 -15.64
CA ALA A 49 -21.91 6.01 -14.93
C ALA A 49 -20.80 5.58 -15.89
N LYS A 50 -19.60 6.09 -15.71
CA LYS A 50 -18.47 5.84 -16.63
C LYS A 50 -17.14 5.68 -15.90
N PRO A 51 -16.15 5.01 -16.49
CA PRO A 51 -14.80 5.00 -15.97
C PRO A 51 -14.24 6.41 -15.78
N GLY A 52 -13.58 6.64 -14.64
CA GLY A 52 -13.07 7.93 -14.21
C GLY A 52 -13.96 8.70 -13.24
N ASP A 53 -15.24 8.33 -13.11
CA ASP A 53 -16.14 8.93 -12.12
C ASP A 53 -15.67 8.64 -10.69
N ARG A 54 -15.97 9.56 -9.76
CA ARG A 54 -15.54 9.47 -8.37
C ARG A 54 -16.60 8.79 -7.52
N ILE A 55 -16.13 7.92 -6.62
CA ILE A 55 -16.98 7.25 -5.65
C ILE A 55 -16.26 7.19 -4.30
N ALA A 56 -16.99 7.35 -3.22
CA ALA A 56 -16.46 7.20 -1.86
C ALA A 56 -17.45 6.44 -0.98
N VAL A 57 -16.93 5.72 0.01
CA VAL A 57 -17.73 5.01 1.01
C VAL A 57 -17.24 5.35 2.40
N ALA A 58 -18.16 5.70 3.28
CA ALA A 58 -17.90 5.93 4.69
C ALA A 58 -18.96 5.22 5.54
N ALA A 59 -18.58 4.79 6.73
CA ALA A 59 -19.49 4.26 7.73
C ALA A 59 -19.02 4.64 9.12
N GLU A 60 -19.96 4.77 10.06
CA GLU A 60 -19.64 5.05 11.45
C GLU A 60 -18.75 3.94 12.03
N GLY A 61 -17.70 4.32 12.75
CA GLY A 61 -16.74 3.40 13.36
C GLY A 61 -15.80 2.68 12.37
N ALA A 62 -15.78 3.07 11.09
CA ALA A 62 -14.92 2.51 10.06
C ALA A 62 -13.99 3.55 9.46
N ALA A 63 -12.83 3.10 8.96
CA ALA A 63 -12.03 3.91 8.07
C ALA A 63 -12.80 4.17 6.77
N ALA A 64 -12.87 5.44 6.34
CA ALA A 64 -13.44 5.82 5.06
C ALA A 64 -12.51 5.42 3.91
N THR A 65 -13.09 5.17 2.74
CA THR A 65 -12.29 4.81 1.55
C THR A 65 -11.48 5.98 1.00
N GLY A 66 -11.86 7.23 1.31
CA GLY A 66 -11.44 8.40 0.55
C GLY A 66 -12.04 8.35 -0.87
N THR A 67 -11.58 9.27 -1.71
CA THR A 67 -11.99 9.34 -3.11
C THR A 67 -11.42 8.16 -3.90
N MET A 68 -12.28 7.39 -4.51
CA MET A 68 -11.94 6.28 -5.40
C MET A 68 -12.43 6.60 -6.82
N TYR A 69 -11.76 6.07 -7.83
CA TYR A 69 -12.08 6.33 -9.23
C TYR A 69 -12.57 5.04 -9.90
N VAL A 70 -13.73 5.11 -10.52
CA VAL A 70 -14.35 3.99 -11.23
C VAL A 70 -13.43 3.51 -12.36
N LYS A 71 -13.11 2.23 -12.37
CA LYS A 71 -12.28 1.59 -13.42
C LYS A 71 -13.09 0.71 -14.33
N ARG A 72 -14.04 0.00 -13.77
CA ARG A 72 -14.88 -0.93 -14.51
C ARG A 72 -16.30 -0.84 -14.02
N ILE A 73 -17.20 -0.89 -14.99
CA ILE A 73 -18.63 -0.96 -14.80
C ILE A 73 -19.12 -2.19 -15.56
N SER A 74 -19.90 -3.03 -14.91
CA SER A 74 -20.39 -4.27 -15.49
C SER A 74 -21.87 -4.44 -15.17
N PRO A 75 -22.77 -4.21 -16.12
CA PRO A 75 -24.15 -4.66 -15.99
C PRO A 75 -24.18 -6.18 -15.90
N ILE A 76 -24.94 -6.70 -14.96
CA ILE A 76 -25.15 -8.13 -14.73
C ILE A 76 -26.64 -8.42 -14.61
N ALA A 77 -27.04 -9.70 -14.66
CA ALA A 77 -28.44 -10.06 -14.53
C ALA A 77 -29.01 -9.56 -13.17
N GLY A 78 -29.96 -8.62 -13.25
CA GLY A 78 -30.61 -8.02 -12.08
C GLY A 78 -29.74 -7.10 -11.23
N GLY A 79 -28.59 -6.64 -11.72
CA GLY A 79 -27.70 -5.81 -10.94
C GLY A 79 -26.62 -5.09 -11.76
N TYR A 80 -25.78 -4.37 -11.04
CA TYR A 80 -24.74 -3.53 -11.58
C TYR A 80 -23.50 -3.60 -10.69
N GLU A 81 -22.36 -3.92 -11.29
CA GLU A 81 -21.08 -3.99 -10.56
C GLU A 81 -20.18 -2.81 -10.92
N ILE A 82 -19.60 -2.18 -9.91
CA ILE A 82 -18.57 -1.14 -10.04
C ILE A 82 -17.30 -1.62 -9.34
N GLU A 83 -16.19 -1.56 -10.05
CA GLU A 83 -14.85 -1.66 -9.48
C GLU A 83 -14.18 -0.29 -9.56
N ALA A 84 -13.66 0.18 -8.44
CA ALA A 84 -12.92 1.43 -8.33
C ALA A 84 -11.58 1.23 -7.62
N ASP A 85 -10.64 2.09 -7.90
CA ASP A 85 -9.37 2.18 -7.16
C ASP A 85 -9.01 3.64 -6.84
N ALA A 86 -7.98 3.85 -6.01
CA ALA A 86 -7.59 5.18 -5.56
C ALA A 86 -6.74 5.97 -6.59
N LEU A 87 -6.55 5.48 -7.83
CA LEU A 87 -5.77 6.19 -8.85
C LEU A 87 -6.66 7.06 -9.73
N PRO A 88 -6.46 8.39 -9.76
CA PRO A 88 -7.13 9.26 -10.75
C PRO A 88 -6.77 8.89 -12.20
N VAL A 89 -5.51 8.56 -12.45
CA VAL A 89 -4.98 8.20 -13.76
C VAL A 89 -4.57 6.72 -13.75
N PRO A 90 -4.97 5.92 -14.75
CA PRO A 90 -4.53 4.54 -14.87
C PRO A 90 -3.01 4.39 -14.95
N ASP A 91 -2.46 3.40 -14.24
CA ASP A 91 -1.02 3.10 -14.29
C ASP A 91 -0.67 2.36 -15.59
N THR A 92 -0.28 3.13 -16.60
CA THR A 92 0.06 2.60 -17.92
C THR A 92 1.57 2.43 -18.08
N PRO A 93 2.03 1.37 -18.79
CA PRO A 93 3.44 1.20 -19.11
C PRO A 93 4.01 2.40 -19.86
N ALA A 94 5.22 2.84 -19.46
CA ALA A 94 5.92 3.94 -20.09
C ALA A 94 7.43 3.71 -20.09
N VAL A 95 8.15 4.45 -20.94
CA VAL A 95 9.61 4.51 -20.96
C VAL A 95 10.04 5.90 -20.54
N ARG A 96 10.77 6.00 -19.44
CA ARG A 96 11.33 7.25 -18.90
C ARG A 96 12.70 6.97 -18.32
N GLU A 97 13.54 8.00 -18.29
CA GLU A 97 14.86 7.93 -17.69
C GLU A 97 15.14 9.21 -16.91
N TRP A 98 15.64 9.07 -15.71
CA TRP A 98 16.15 10.15 -14.85
C TRP A 98 17.64 9.91 -14.63
N ARG A 99 18.46 10.94 -14.82
CA ARG A 99 19.91 10.90 -14.61
C ARG A 99 20.32 11.86 -13.52
N GLN A 100 21.29 11.48 -12.68
CA GLN A 100 21.79 12.27 -11.55
C GLN A 100 20.61 12.84 -10.74
N THR A 101 19.77 11.95 -10.28
CA THR A 101 18.48 12.25 -9.65
C THR A 101 18.44 11.78 -8.20
N THR A 102 17.33 12.05 -7.52
CA THR A 102 17.12 11.59 -6.15
C THR A 102 15.82 10.84 -6.00
N PHE A 103 15.69 10.10 -4.90
CA PHE A 103 14.49 9.33 -4.55
C PHE A 103 13.22 10.19 -4.57
N LYS A 104 13.27 11.36 -3.90
CA LYS A 104 12.08 12.22 -3.78
C LYS A 104 11.67 12.83 -5.11
N VAL A 105 12.61 13.18 -5.96
CA VAL A 105 12.33 13.71 -7.30
C VAL A 105 11.61 12.66 -8.14
N VAL A 106 12.20 11.46 -8.27
CA VAL A 106 11.59 10.41 -9.10
C VAL A 106 10.26 9.94 -8.53
N ALA A 107 10.17 9.73 -7.21
CA ALA A 107 8.93 9.32 -6.56
C ALA A 107 7.82 10.37 -6.72
N GLY A 108 8.16 11.67 -6.63
CA GLY A 108 7.23 12.76 -6.86
C GLY A 108 6.70 12.79 -8.29
N GLU A 109 7.58 12.63 -9.29
CA GLU A 109 7.17 12.61 -10.70
C GLU A 109 6.34 11.35 -11.04
N LEU A 110 6.70 10.19 -10.49
CA LEU A 110 5.91 8.96 -10.66
C LEU A 110 4.51 9.09 -10.05
N ALA A 111 4.39 9.70 -8.87
CA ALA A 111 3.10 10.00 -8.26
C ALA A 111 2.28 10.96 -9.12
N ALA A 112 2.90 12.04 -9.63
CA ALA A 112 2.23 13.02 -10.49
C ALA A 112 1.68 12.40 -11.78
N VAL A 113 2.39 11.44 -12.38
CA VAL A 113 1.92 10.69 -13.56
C VAL A 113 0.64 9.90 -13.27
N LEU A 114 0.49 9.42 -12.03
CA LEU A 114 -0.70 8.71 -11.56
C LEU A 114 -1.84 9.66 -11.14
N GLY A 115 -1.62 10.98 -11.27
CA GLY A 115 -2.57 11.99 -10.82
C GLY A 115 -2.55 12.22 -9.30
N LEU A 116 -1.49 11.77 -8.61
CA LEU A 116 -1.35 11.84 -7.16
C LEU A 116 -0.38 12.95 -6.75
N ARG A 117 -0.62 13.52 -5.57
CA ARG A 117 0.35 14.36 -4.87
C ARG A 117 1.23 13.49 -3.98
N ALA A 118 2.55 13.57 -4.10
CA ALA A 118 3.45 12.88 -3.18
C ALA A 118 3.65 13.68 -1.88
N VAL A 119 3.57 12.99 -0.74
CA VAL A 119 3.91 13.52 0.59
C VAL A 119 4.90 12.57 1.25
N PHE A 120 6.02 13.09 1.74
CA PHE A 120 7.11 12.32 2.31
C PHE A 120 7.19 12.49 3.82
N HIS A 121 7.14 11.39 4.57
CA HIS A 121 7.17 11.34 6.02
C HIS A 121 8.46 10.67 6.50
N GLY A 122 9.36 11.43 7.12
CA GLY A 122 10.63 10.92 7.65
C GLY A 122 11.60 10.37 6.59
N CYS A 123 11.30 10.49 5.30
CA CYS A 123 12.11 9.93 4.25
C CYS A 123 13.40 10.73 4.03
N GLU A 124 14.54 10.03 4.01
CA GLU A 124 15.77 10.60 3.51
C GLU A 124 15.76 10.64 1.97
N ASP A 125 16.43 11.63 1.39
CA ASP A 125 16.55 11.75 -0.06
C ASP A 125 17.80 11.03 -0.54
N MET A 126 17.63 9.85 -1.13
CA MET A 126 18.72 9.00 -1.60
C MET A 126 19.06 9.35 -3.07
N PRO A 127 20.34 9.67 -3.38
CA PRO A 127 20.74 9.97 -4.75
C PRO A 127 20.95 8.69 -5.58
N PHE A 128 20.64 8.81 -6.88
CA PHE A 128 20.86 7.79 -7.91
C PHE A 128 21.64 8.34 -9.07
N ALA A 129 22.51 7.54 -9.68
CA ALA A 129 23.14 7.90 -10.93
C ALA A 129 22.13 7.94 -12.07
N TYR A 130 21.21 7.00 -12.08
CA TYR A 130 20.03 6.99 -12.95
C TYR A 130 18.93 6.07 -12.39
N VAL A 131 17.72 6.34 -12.85
CA VAL A 131 16.54 5.47 -12.68
C VAL A 131 15.89 5.34 -14.05
N ARG A 132 15.46 4.16 -14.45
CA ARG A 132 14.72 3.91 -15.69
C ARG A 132 13.40 3.22 -15.39
N GLN A 133 12.34 3.74 -15.98
CA GLN A 133 11.07 3.05 -16.12
C GLN A 133 11.08 2.40 -17.50
N ASP A 134 11.21 1.09 -17.55
CA ASP A 134 11.39 0.34 -18.79
C ASP A 134 10.13 -0.47 -19.11
N ALA A 135 9.26 0.11 -19.93
CA ALA A 135 7.99 -0.48 -20.37
C ALA A 135 7.13 -1.08 -19.23
N GLN A 136 7.16 -0.47 -18.06
CA GLN A 136 6.36 -0.86 -16.90
C GLN A 136 5.55 0.33 -16.33
N GLY A 137 4.57 0.07 -15.47
CA GLY A 137 3.81 1.10 -14.77
C GLY A 137 4.67 1.91 -13.80
N ALA A 138 4.16 3.05 -13.35
CA ALA A 138 4.81 3.90 -12.37
C ALA A 138 4.84 3.26 -10.97
N LEU A 139 3.78 2.53 -10.58
CA LEU A 139 3.69 1.88 -9.25
C LEU A 139 4.81 0.85 -8.98
N PRO A 140 5.14 -0.08 -9.90
CA PRO A 140 6.25 -1.00 -9.69
C PRO A 140 7.60 -0.30 -9.48
N VAL A 141 7.86 0.79 -10.23
CA VAL A 141 9.09 1.58 -10.08
C VAL A 141 9.11 2.28 -8.72
N LEU A 142 8.02 2.93 -8.35
CA LEU A 142 7.89 3.60 -7.06
C LEU A 142 8.07 2.60 -5.89
N ALA A 143 7.44 1.42 -5.96
CA ALA A 143 7.59 0.37 -4.95
C ALA A 143 9.05 -0.08 -4.80
N LYS A 144 9.75 -0.25 -5.92
CA LYS A 144 11.16 -0.63 -5.93
C LYS A 144 12.06 0.45 -5.31
N LEU A 145 11.81 1.72 -5.64
CA LEU A 145 12.55 2.86 -5.06
C LEU A 145 12.28 2.97 -3.56
N CYS A 146 11.03 2.84 -3.11
CA CYS A 146 10.67 2.82 -1.70
C CYS A 146 11.39 1.69 -0.94
N MET A 147 11.43 0.49 -1.52
CA MET A 147 12.15 -0.64 -0.92
C MET A 147 13.64 -0.33 -0.72
N LEU A 148 14.31 0.26 -1.72
CA LEU A 148 15.71 0.63 -1.63
C LEU A 148 15.96 1.76 -0.62
N ALA A 149 15.01 2.69 -0.50
CA ALA A 149 15.09 3.80 0.46
C ALA A 149 14.62 3.42 1.88
N GLY A 150 14.23 2.15 2.13
CA GLY A 150 13.68 1.74 3.44
C GLY A 150 12.31 2.34 3.75
N CYS A 151 11.58 2.74 2.72
CA CYS A 151 10.26 3.35 2.81
C CYS A 151 9.15 2.37 2.44
N THR A 152 7.92 2.77 2.73
CA THR A 152 6.70 2.18 2.21
C THR A 152 5.84 3.31 1.65
N PHE A 153 4.81 2.99 0.86
CA PHE A 153 3.81 3.99 0.51
C PHE A 153 2.42 3.39 0.44
N ASP A 154 1.45 4.23 0.65
CA ASP A 154 0.02 3.99 0.43
C ASP A 154 -0.59 5.15 -0.36
N VAL A 155 -1.78 4.92 -0.89
CA VAL A 155 -2.52 5.94 -1.64
C VAL A 155 -3.86 6.16 -0.95
N TYR A 156 -4.09 7.41 -0.57
CA TYR A 156 -5.34 7.83 0.06
C TYR A 156 -5.72 9.23 -0.41
N ASP A 157 -6.95 9.41 -0.82
CA ASP A 157 -7.57 10.69 -1.20
C ASP A 157 -6.70 11.56 -2.12
N GLY A 158 -6.27 11.00 -3.26
CA GLY A 158 -5.46 11.67 -4.26
C GLY A 158 -4.01 11.95 -3.83
N THR A 159 -3.56 11.34 -2.73
CA THR A 159 -2.21 11.52 -2.19
C THR A 159 -1.48 10.20 -2.09
N ALA A 160 -0.23 10.16 -2.55
CA ALA A 160 0.72 9.09 -2.27
C ALA A 160 1.52 9.47 -1.01
N HIS A 161 1.24 8.83 0.11
CA HIS A 161 1.96 8.99 1.36
C HIS A 161 3.16 8.05 1.36
N VAL A 162 4.36 8.60 1.23
CA VAL A 162 5.61 7.86 1.27
C VAL A 162 6.22 7.99 2.66
N CYS A 163 6.32 6.89 3.39
CA CYS A 163 6.71 6.88 4.79
C CYS A 163 8.00 6.08 5.00
N ALA A 164 8.99 6.67 5.67
CA ALA A 164 10.10 5.88 6.20
C ALA A 164 9.56 4.88 7.25
N ARG A 165 10.07 3.65 7.24
CA ARG A 165 9.56 2.60 8.14
C ARG A 165 9.80 2.92 9.61
N ASP A 166 10.93 3.54 9.94
CA ASP A 166 11.25 3.96 11.30
C ASP A 166 10.35 5.12 11.76
N TRP A 167 10.05 6.07 10.85
CA TRP A 167 9.09 7.12 11.14
C TRP A 167 7.70 6.55 11.40
N ALA A 168 7.22 5.64 10.55
CA ALA A 168 5.94 4.98 10.75
C ALA A 168 5.88 4.22 12.09
N ALA A 169 6.97 3.55 12.47
CA ALA A 169 7.06 2.84 13.74
C ALA A 169 7.13 3.76 14.98
N SER A 170 7.51 5.02 14.82
CA SER A 170 7.60 6.01 15.90
C SER A 170 6.29 6.77 16.17
N GLN A 171 5.25 6.54 15.38
CA GLN A 171 3.97 7.20 15.55
C GLN A 171 3.23 6.64 16.78
N GLU A 172 2.41 7.48 17.40
CA GLU A 172 1.58 7.08 18.53
C GLU A 172 0.48 6.08 18.09
N SER A 173 0.10 5.20 19.01
CA SER A 173 -1.01 4.28 18.81
C SER A 173 -2.33 5.04 18.69
N THR A 174 -3.08 4.79 17.63
CA THR A 174 -4.40 5.40 17.38
C THR A 174 -5.55 4.63 18.04
N GLY A 175 -5.27 3.48 18.64
CA GLY A 175 -6.27 2.65 19.33
C GLY A 175 -5.81 1.22 19.53
N THR A 176 -6.73 0.38 20.02
CA THR A 176 -6.46 -1.04 20.32
C THR A 176 -7.15 -1.93 19.30
N LEU A 177 -6.37 -2.87 18.74
CA LEU A 177 -6.87 -3.96 17.90
C LEU A 177 -7.00 -5.21 18.76
N GLU A 178 -8.23 -5.52 19.17
CA GLU A 178 -8.52 -6.67 20.00
C GLU A 178 -8.55 -7.96 19.19
N VAL A 179 -7.80 -8.95 19.63
CA VAL A 179 -7.85 -10.33 19.13
C VAL A 179 -8.51 -11.19 20.21
N ALA A 180 -9.85 -11.20 20.20
CA ALA A 180 -10.62 -11.95 21.18
C ALA A 180 -10.38 -13.46 21.06
N ALA A 181 -10.64 -14.19 22.15
CA ALA A 181 -10.47 -15.64 22.19
C ALA A 181 -11.34 -16.42 21.19
N SER A 182 -12.45 -15.83 20.75
CA SER A 182 -13.39 -16.37 19.74
C SER A 182 -13.12 -15.89 18.31
N SER A 183 -12.21 -14.92 18.12
CA SER A 183 -11.91 -14.40 16.80
C SER A 183 -11.18 -15.41 15.92
N GLU A 184 -11.45 -15.39 14.62
CA GLU A 184 -10.59 -16.04 13.64
C GLU A 184 -9.34 -15.18 13.47
N TYR A 185 -8.19 -15.72 13.82
CA TYR A 185 -6.92 -15.03 13.68
C TYR A 185 -5.80 -15.99 13.27
N GLU A 186 -4.77 -15.42 12.66
CA GLU A 186 -3.51 -16.10 12.40
C GLU A 186 -2.36 -15.18 12.83
N TYR A 187 -1.34 -15.76 13.39
CA TYR A 187 -0.09 -15.10 13.68
C TYR A 187 1.08 -15.92 13.20
N ARG A 188 2.07 -15.25 12.65
CA ARG A 188 3.32 -15.86 12.21
C ARG A 188 4.51 -15.05 12.64
N THR A 189 5.60 -15.73 12.95
CA THR A 189 6.91 -15.13 13.12
C THR A 189 7.92 -15.87 12.26
N GLN A 190 8.89 -15.15 11.70
CA GLN A 190 9.93 -15.69 10.86
C GLN A 190 11.28 -15.22 11.37
N ARG A 191 12.34 -15.98 11.04
CA ARG A 191 13.71 -15.58 11.35
C ARG A 191 14.03 -14.27 10.60
N ALA A 192 14.63 -13.32 11.34
CA ALA A 192 15.10 -12.08 10.74
C ALA A 192 16.36 -12.30 9.90
N TYR A 193 16.43 -11.58 8.77
CA TYR A 193 17.70 -11.41 8.08
C TYR A 193 18.61 -10.51 8.92
N THR A 194 19.90 -10.84 8.99
CA THR A 194 20.89 -10.06 9.74
C THR A 194 21.88 -9.36 8.82
N LEU A 195 21.96 -9.79 7.57
CA LEU A 195 22.85 -9.25 6.54
C LEU A 195 22.06 -9.04 5.25
N CYS A 196 22.28 -7.95 4.56
CA CYS A 196 21.86 -7.76 3.17
C CYS A 196 23.07 -7.49 2.30
N THR A 197 23.19 -8.24 1.20
CA THR A 197 24.21 -8.01 0.17
C THR A 197 23.54 -7.71 -1.16
N ILE A 198 23.87 -6.57 -1.75
CA ILE A 198 23.39 -6.20 -3.09
C ILE A 198 24.57 -6.23 -4.06
N ASN A 199 24.36 -6.88 -5.19
CA ASN A 199 25.28 -6.87 -6.32
C ASN A 199 24.64 -6.12 -7.50
N GLN A 200 25.33 -5.10 -7.99
CA GLN A 200 25.00 -4.42 -9.24
C GLN A 200 26.04 -4.80 -10.29
N THR A 201 25.59 -5.42 -11.38
CA THR A 201 26.47 -5.83 -12.48
C THR A 201 27.09 -4.61 -13.15
N ALA A 202 28.31 -4.74 -13.65
CA ALA A 202 28.93 -3.73 -14.50
C ALA A 202 28.13 -3.58 -15.80
N ILE A 203 27.90 -2.32 -16.20
CA ILE A 203 27.27 -2.00 -17.49
C ILE A 203 28.38 -1.64 -18.47
N ALA A 204 28.50 -2.41 -19.52
CA ALA A 204 29.57 -2.26 -20.51
C ALA A 204 29.65 -0.81 -21.05
N GLY A 205 30.84 -0.23 -20.99
CA GLY A 205 31.10 1.13 -21.48
C GLY A 205 30.64 2.29 -20.59
N THR A 206 29.92 2.02 -19.50
CA THR A 206 29.32 3.10 -18.69
C THR A 206 29.62 3.01 -17.20
N ARG A 207 29.83 1.83 -16.62
CA ARG A 207 29.94 1.69 -15.17
C ARG A 207 30.61 0.38 -14.71
N ALA A 208 31.45 0.49 -13.69
CA ALA A 208 31.95 -0.67 -12.94
C ALA A 208 30.81 -1.30 -12.09
N GLY A 209 30.89 -2.60 -11.88
CA GLY A 209 30.03 -3.30 -10.94
C GLY A 209 30.30 -2.82 -9.51
N ILE A 210 29.22 -2.76 -8.71
CA ILE A 210 29.28 -2.39 -7.29
C ILE A 210 28.70 -3.55 -6.48
N VAL A 211 29.44 -3.96 -5.43
CA VAL A 211 28.93 -4.88 -4.42
C VAL A 211 29.04 -4.20 -3.07
N ALA A 212 27.97 -4.24 -2.32
CA ALA A 212 27.97 -3.74 -0.95
C ALA A 212 27.14 -4.63 -0.04
N SER A 213 27.48 -4.64 1.24
CA SER A 213 26.75 -5.35 2.28
C SER A 213 26.48 -4.41 3.45
N TYR A 214 25.37 -4.68 4.17
CA TYR A 214 24.97 -3.97 5.38
C TYR A 214 24.40 -4.97 6.40
N GLY A 215 24.81 -4.83 7.67
CA GLY A 215 24.39 -5.69 8.77
C GLY A 215 25.51 -6.60 9.27
N GLU A 216 25.16 -7.59 10.07
CA GLU A 216 26.05 -8.54 10.70
C GLU A 216 25.97 -9.90 10.02
N ALA A 217 27.06 -10.67 10.08
CA ALA A 217 27.12 -12.03 9.53
C ALA A 217 26.03 -12.92 10.17
N GLY A 218 25.37 -13.73 9.34
CA GLY A 218 24.29 -14.60 9.80
C GLY A 218 23.33 -14.99 8.70
N PHE A 219 22.02 -14.75 8.87
CA PHE A 219 21.01 -15.07 7.86
C PHE A 219 20.96 -13.96 6.80
N GLU A 220 21.47 -14.27 5.60
CA GLU A 220 21.72 -13.30 4.54
C GLU A 220 20.53 -13.15 3.59
N LEU A 221 20.22 -11.89 3.24
CA LEU A 221 19.39 -11.48 2.12
C LEU A 221 20.30 -11.08 0.95
N ALA A 222 20.47 -11.94 -0.02
CA ALA A 222 21.22 -11.63 -1.23
C ALA A 222 20.28 -11.08 -2.31
N ALA A 223 20.63 -9.96 -2.92
CA ALA A 223 19.87 -9.33 -3.98
C ALA A 223 20.76 -8.88 -5.14
N LYS A 224 20.19 -8.82 -6.33
CA LYS A 224 20.80 -8.25 -7.51
C LYS A 224 20.02 -7.02 -7.95
N LEU A 225 20.69 -5.90 -8.11
CA LEU A 225 20.09 -4.73 -8.74
C LEU A 225 20.15 -4.91 -10.26
N ASP A 226 19.00 -4.80 -10.91
CA ASP A 226 18.93 -4.83 -12.37
C ASP A 226 19.44 -3.51 -12.99
N GLU A 227 19.44 -3.45 -14.31
CA GLU A 227 19.96 -2.32 -15.08
C GLU A 227 19.04 -1.08 -15.08
N THR A 228 17.90 -1.14 -14.37
CA THR A 228 16.96 -0.03 -14.34
C THR A 228 17.28 1.02 -13.27
N ILE A 229 18.12 0.68 -12.28
CA ILE A 229 18.54 1.61 -11.23
C ILE A 229 20.06 1.58 -11.10
N GLY A 230 20.69 2.73 -11.23
CA GLY A 230 22.14 2.93 -11.05
C GLY A 230 22.45 3.66 -9.76
N MET A 231 23.25 3.03 -8.88
CA MET A 231 23.77 3.68 -7.68
C MET A 231 24.99 4.55 -8.01
N LEU A 232 25.20 5.63 -7.26
CA LEU A 232 26.38 6.50 -7.44
C LEU A 232 27.67 5.80 -6.97
N GLY A 233 27.62 5.07 -5.85
CA GLY A 233 28.77 4.42 -5.29
C GLY A 233 28.42 3.39 -4.22
N THR A 234 29.45 2.92 -3.51
CA THR A 234 29.32 1.91 -2.45
C THR A 234 28.53 2.44 -1.25
N SER A 235 28.60 3.74 -0.95
CA SER A 235 27.87 4.35 0.15
C SER A 235 26.36 4.26 -0.06
N GLU A 236 25.89 4.66 -1.25
CA GLU A 236 24.48 4.60 -1.63
C GLU A 236 24.00 3.15 -1.71
N MET A 237 24.87 2.24 -2.19
CA MET A 237 24.55 0.82 -2.23
C MET A 237 24.39 0.24 -0.81
N LYS A 238 25.20 0.65 0.17
CA LYS A 238 25.03 0.25 1.57
C LYS A 238 23.71 0.77 2.16
N ARG A 239 23.31 2.00 1.83
CA ARG A 239 21.99 2.55 2.22
C ARG A 239 20.86 1.73 1.62
N ALA A 240 20.97 1.34 0.35
CA ALA A 240 19.99 0.46 -0.30
C ALA A 240 19.93 -0.92 0.37
N CYS A 241 21.08 -1.51 0.78
CA CYS A 241 21.10 -2.74 1.58
C CYS A 241 20.35 -2.58 2.90
N ALA A 242 20.57 -1.47 3.62
CA ALA A 242 19.87 -1.17 4.87
C ALA A 242 18.34 -1.06 4.64
N GLY A 243 17.93 -0.34 3.59
CA GLY A 243 16.52 -0.20 3.21
C GLY A 243 15.87 -1.55 2.88
N MET A 244 16.52 -2.36 2.05
CA MET A 244 16.02 -3.71 1.72
C MET A 244 15.94 -4.62 2.94
N LEU A 245 16.92 -4.57 3.83
CA LEU A 245 16.94 -5.35 5.07
C LEU A 245 15.77 -4.94 5.98
N ALA A 246 15.54 -3.64 6.15
CA ALA A 246 14.40 -3.11 6.90
C ALA A 246 13.07 -3.57 6.31
N CYS A 247 12.92 -3.51 4.98
CA CYS A 247 11.71 -3.96 4.29
C CYS A 247 11.47 -5.47 4.43
N ALA A 248 12.50 -6.29 4.29
CA ALA A 248 12.39 -7.75 4.44
C ALA A 248 12.02 -8.14 5.88
N ASN A 249 12.62 -7.47 6.86
CA ASN A 249 12.37 -7.75 8.27
C ASN A 249 11.06 -7.16 8.81
N ALA A 250 10.51 -6.12 8.16
CA ALA A 250 9.25 -5.52 8.58
C ALA A 250 8.09 -6.52 8.66
N ARG A 251 8.13 -7.59 7.85
CA ARG A 251 7.09 -8.63 7.79
C ARG A 251 7.40 -9.89 8.59
N ARG A 252 8.47 -9.90 9.36
CA ARG A 252 8.91 -11.11 10.09
C ARG A 252 7.93 -11.56 11.16
N SER A 253 7.19 -10.62 11.75
CA SER A 253 6.23 -10.86 12.82
C SER A 253 4.94 -10.12 12.53
N GLY A 254 3.84 -10.82 12.47
CA GLY A 254 2.53 -10.21 12.23
C GLY A 254 1.45 -11.25 12.02
N GLY A 255 0.24 -10.78 11.78
CA GLY A 255 -0.89 -11.65 11.62
C GLY A 255 -2.11 -10.95 11.02
N TYR A 256 -3.25 -11.58 11.18
CA TYR A 256 -4.53 -10.96 10.92
C TYR A 256 -5.56 -11.35 11.98
N VAL A 257 -6.58 -10.53 12.10
CA VAL A 257 -7.81 -10.85 12.84
C VAL A 257 -9.02 -10.54 11.96
N LYS A 258 -10.02 -11.39 12.05
CA LYS A 258 -11.35 -11.14 11.48
C LYS A 258 -12.28 -10.68 12.59
N SER A 259 -13.06 -9.66 12.33
CA SER A 259 -14.00 -9.05 13.26
C SER A 259 -15.40 -9.00 12.67
N ASP A 260 -16.41 -9.16 13.53
CA ASP A 260 -17.84 -8.95 13.22
C ASP A 260 -18.21 -7.45 13.29
N SER A 261 -17.23 -6.57 13.21
CA SER A 261 -17.36 -5.13 13.08
C SER A 261 -16.42 -4.59 12.02
N LEU A 262 -16.70 -3.40 11.50
CA LEU A 262 -15.82 -2.72 10.57
C LEU A 262 -14.53 -2.27 11.27
N SER A 263 -13.41 -2.29 10.55
CA SER A 263 -12.13 -1.81 11.06
C SER A 263 -12.06 -0.28 10.97
N PRO A 264 -11.72 0.41 12.08
CA PRO A 264 -11.51 1.86 12.06
C PRO A 264 -10.14 2.26 11.51
N TYR A 265 -9.28 1.29 11.25
CA TYR A 265 -7.90 1.52 10.82
C TYR A 265 -7.77 1.60 9.31
N SER A 266 -6.77 2.39 8.87
CA SER A 266 -6.24 2.37 7.51
C SER A 266 -4.85 1.72 7.49
N PRO A 267 -4.35 1.22 6.35
CA PRO A 267 -2.96 0.82 6.24
C PRO A 267 -2.01 1.95 6.68
N GLY A 268 -0.92 1.58 7.37
CA GLY A 268 0.01 2.55 7.97
C GLY A 268 -0.37 3.03 9.38
N SER A 269 -1.62 2.83 9.83
CA SER A 269 -2.02 3.18 11.20
C SER A 269 -1.23 2.36 12.23
N VAL A 270 -0.76 3.01 13.29
CA VAL A 270 -0.17 2.35 14.47
C VAL A 270 -1.29 2.02 15.45
N CYS A 271 -1.32 0.80 15.93
CA CYS A 271 -2.28 0.33 16.94
C CYS A 271 -1.58 -0.53 18.00
N THR A 272 -2.23 -0.67 19.16
CA THR A 272 -1.85 -1.68 20.14
C THR A 272 -2.65 -2.95 19.86
N VAL A 273 -1.98 -4.06 19.57
CA VAL A 273 -2.64 -5.36 19.45
C VAL A 273 -2.74 -5.99 20.82
N GLU A 274 -3.94 -6.44 21.19
CA GLU A 274 -4.20 -7.19 22.40
C GLU A 274 -4.72 -8.57 22.08
N CYS A 275 -3.90 -9.60 22.32
CA CYS A 275 -4.25 -10.99 22.05
C CYS A 275 -4.55 -11.75 23.34
N ALA A 276 -5.82 -12.04 23.59
CA ALA A 276 -6.28 -12.65 24.83
C ALA A 276 -5.68 -14.05 25.08
N LYS A 277 -5.50 -14.87 24.03
CA LYS A 277 -4.96 -16.24 24.15
C LYS A 277 -3.43 -16.31 24.08
N ALA A 278 -2.78 -15.27 23.60
CA ALA A 278 -1.34 -15.25 23.39
C ALA A 278 -0.76 -13.87 23.71
N PRO A 279 -0.60 -13.53 25.01
CA PRO A 279 -0.11 -12.21 25.42
C PRO A 279 1.26 -11.84 24.84
N SER A 280 2.12 -12.82 24.52
CA SER A 280 3.41 -12.58 23.85
C SER A 280 3.28 -11.99 22.45
N LEU A 281 2.11 -12.09 21.81
CA LEU A 281 1.80 -11.50 20.52
C LEU A 281 1.32 -10.07 20.65
N SER A 282 0.90 -9.65 21.84
CA SER A 282 0.44 -8.30 22.13
C SER A 282 1.57 -7.27 22.02
N GLY A 283 1.22 -6.01 21.79
CA GLY A 283 2.13 -4.89 21.70
C GLY A 283 1.87 -3.99 20.50
N LEU A 284 2.74 -3.00 20.29
CA LEU A 284 2.61 -2.05 19.19
C LEU A 284 2.75 -2.73 17.82
N ALA A 285 1.90 -2.36 16.92
CA ALA A 285 1.84 -2.90 15.57
C ALA A 285 1.45 -1.83 14.55
N ILE A 286 1.79 -2.06 13.30
CA ILE A 286 1.33 -1.27 12.16
C ILE A 286 0.33 -2.09 11.37
N VAL A 287 -0.81 -1.52 11.07
CA VAL A 287 -1.80 -2.11 10.19
C VAL A 287 -1.26 -2.10 8.76
N THR A 288 -1.21 -3.27 8.13
CA THR A 288 -0.63 -3.44 6.79
C THR A 288 -1.67 -3.61 5.70
N ARG A 289 -2.86 -4.07 6.08
CA ARG A 289 -3.99 -4.23 5.18
C ARG A 289 -5.28 -4.21 5.97
N VAL A 290 -6.30 -3.63 5.38
CA VAL A 290 -7.67 -3.68 5.87
C VAL A 290 -8.57 -4.12 4.74
N ARG A 291 -9.50 -5.02 5.05
CA ARG A 291 -10.61 -5.34 4.18
C ARG A 291 -11.89 -5.16 4.99
N ASN A 292 -12.65 -4.11 4.66
CA ASN A 292 -13.97 -3.83 5.22
C ASN A 292 -15.05 -4.30 4.24
N ASP A 293 -15.97 -5.11 4.74
CA ASP A 293 -17.22 -5.46 4.07
C ASP A 293 -18.33 -4.63 4.73
N PHE A 294 -18.68 -3.53 4.08
CA PHE A 294 -19.63 -2.55 4.63
C PHE A 294 -21.06 -3.09 4.65
N GLU A 295 -21.39 -4.02 3.76
CA GLU A 295 -22.71 -4.66 3.72
C GLU A 295 -22.89 -5.63 4.88
N ASN A 296 -21.93 -6.54 5.06
CA ASN A 296 -21.98 -7.52 6.13
C ASN A 296 -21.46 -6.99 7.47
N LYS A 297 -20.98 -5.75 7.52
CA LYS A 297 -20.37 -5.09 8.69
C LYS A 297 -19.26 -5.91 9.33
N THR A 298 -18.46 -6.57 8.51
CA THR A 298 -17.33 -7.38 8.96
C THR A 298 -16.02 -6.82 8.44
N SER A 299 -14.93 -7.13 9.12
CA SER A 299 -13.61 -6.75 8.65
C SER A 299 -12.59 -7.86 8.79
N LYS A 300 -11.50 -7.73 8.01
CA LYS A 300 -10.27 -8.45 8.22
C LYS A 300 -9.12 -7.46 8.24
N THR A 301 -8.39 -7.41 9.35
CA THR A 301 -7.29 -6.46 9.57
C THR A 301 -5.99 -7.23 9.71
N TRP A 302 -5.02 -6.92 8.87
CA TRP A 302 -3.66 -7.48 8.93
C TRP A 302 -2.72 -6.45 9.56
N TRP A 303 -1.80 -6.96 10.33
CA TRP A 303 -0.85 -6.13 11.06
C TRP A 303 0.54 -6.77 11.08
N ARG A 304 1.54 -5.97 11.30
CA ARG A 304 2.92 -6.36 11.61
C ARG A 304 3.36 -5.76 12.94
N LYS A 305 4.06 -6.53 13.73
CA LYS A 305 4.58 -6.07 15.02
C LYS A 305 5.70 -5.05 14.78
N ILE A 306 5.70 -3.97 15.56
CA ILE A 306 6.84 -3.05 15.67
C ILE A 306 7.87 -3.76 16.55
N ALA A 307 9.10 -3.89 16.04
CA ALA A 307 10.19 -4.61 16.69
C ALA A 307 10.87 -3.78 17.76
#